data_8e7dedb079b3bd052b68cd45bf50e25b
#
_entry.id   8e7dedb079b3bd052b68cd45bf50e25b
#
_cell.length_a   1.000
_cell.length_b   1.000
_cell.length_c   1.000
_cell.angle_alpha   90.00
_cell.angle_beta   90.00
_cell.angle_gamma   90.00
#
_symmetry.space_group_name_H-M   'P 1'
#
loop_
_entity.id
_entity.type
_entity.pdbx_description
1 polymer ?
#
loop_
_entity_poly.entity_id
_entity_poly.type
_entity_poly.pdbx_seq_one_letter_code
_entity_poly.pdbx_strand_id
1 'polypeptide(L)'
;MRGDSYDGKCKPIEDTCALISSLANLLKQASSTTLTIGGGEGLEEFYIIKQHLQRQDIQSTLSKLNNLNKQISNINKHYIPILRGMRPLDGGNDLFLQRTQRDYFPGIEGLKVITGFDLYSLLAKFLLGQPDERKRVREYEKILGNEFFGGADITLIPQYGKDTIAVKIGDDAQFSIFDIGDGLQQVIIITSAAYLEQENSIFFVEEPESCLHPGLLRKLALFLLSHTNHQYIATTHSNHLLDLAENCEDILIHRVAKRGSEEGNDFCIQECTKDREILADLGVRASSVYLANSTIWVEGITDRKYLKVIMKKYLDSKPMGDEKIRLEGFLENYHYVFVEYQGGTLGHWGFDDDDDTTDRLKASRLCSDAFLIADGDILGKSERAQKLTLELKDRFHLLPGKEIENLLPANVLLESAKKIFERKTSKTKEGLDIEALSGILKVNLIESKQGIGFHLDRALGLKGKGRTERRVFADESGTINDKVKFCHQTIQVMNEIDWVLSVELIELCEKIYSHIDLKNQ
;
A
#
# COMPACT_ATOMS: atom_id res chain seq x y z
N MET A 1 19.99 -26.36 -6.11
CA MET A 1 18.93 -27.10 -5.41
C MET A 1 17.72 -27.12 -6.33
N ARG A 2 17.08 -28.23 -6.47
CA ARG A 2 16.17 -28.59 -7.55
C ARG A 2 14.95 -27.71 -7.57
N GLY A 3 14.64 -27.13 -8.75
CA GLY A 3 13.40 -26.43 -9.01
C GLY A 3 12.25 -27.42 -9.07
N ASP A 4 11.36 -27.35 -8.12
CA ASP A 4 10.05 -27.97 -8.26
C ASP A 4 9.23 -27.11 -9.21
N SER A 5 8.76 -27.76 -10.27
CA SER A 5 8.05 -27.18 -11.38
C SER A 5 6.76 -26.47 -10.91
N TYR A 6 6.61 -25.23 -11.34
CA TYR A 6 5.40 -24.41 -11.21
C TYR A 6 4.19 -24.94 -12.03
N ASP A 7 4.15 -26.24 -12.29
CA ASP A 7 3.19 -26.91 -13.18
C ASP A 7 1.78 -27.07 -12.58
N GLY A 8 1.55 -26.55 -11.37
CA GLY A 8 0.32 -26.84 -10.63
C GLY A 8 -0.71 -25.72 -10.49
N LYS A 9 -0.42 -24.45 -10.81
CA LYS A 9 -1.27 -23.33 -10.33
C LYS A 9 -2.03 -22.50 -11.39
N CYS A 10 -1.76 -22.65 -12.67
CA CYS A 10 -2.67 -22.18 -13.73
C CYS A 10 -3.74 -23.21 -14.11
N LYS A 11 -3.52 -24.48 -13.83
CA LYS A 11 -4.48 -25.59 -14.02
C LYS A 11 -5.86 -25.39 -13.37
N PRO A 12 -6.03 -24.83 -12.15
CA PRO A 12 -7.35 -24.78 -11.52
C PRO A 12 -8.39 -23.97 -12.31
N ILE A 13 -7.99 -22.93 -13.05
CA ILE A 13 -8.93 -22.11 -13.83
C ILE A 13 -9.25 -22.83 -15.16
N GLU A 14 -8.26 -23.36 -15.85
CA GLU A 14 -8.46 -24.16 -17.07
C GLU A 14 -9.20 -25.45 -16.76
N ASP A 15 -8.85 -26.14 -15.68
CA ASP A 15 -9.54 -27.35 -15.21
C ASP A 15 -10.97 -27.03 -14.76
N THR A 16 -11.21 -25.92 -14.08
CA THR A 16 -12.56 -25.47 -13.71
C THR A 16 -13.38 -25.10 -14.95
N CYS A 17 -12.80 -24.39 -15.92
CA CYS A 17 -13.45 -24.07 -17.18
C CYS A 17 -13.70 -25.34 -18.04
N ALA A 18 -12.76 -26.28 -18.06
CA ALA A 18 -12.91 -27.57 -18.71
C ALA A 18 -13.98 -28.43 -18.03
N LEU A 19 -14.02 -28.42 -16.69
CA LEU A 19 -15.05 -29.11 -15.90
C LEU A 19 -16.44 -28.50 -16.14
N ILE A 20 -16.56 -27.17 -16.15
CA ILE A 20 -17.81 -26.47 -16.46
C ILE A 20 -18.27 -26.80 -17.91
N SER A 21 -17.34 -26.78 -18.86
CA SER A 21 -17.63 -27.13 -20.25
C SER A 21 -18.03 -28.60 -20.42
N SER A 22 -17.36 -29.52 -19.72
CA SER A 22 -17.67 -30.95 -19.70
C SER A 22 -19.01 -31.21 -19.02
N LEU A 23 -19.30 -30.57 -17.91
CA LEU A 23 -20.60 -30.59 -17.23
C LEU A 23 -21.71 -30.06 -18.15
N ALA A 24 -21.49 -28.92 -18.81
CA ALA A 24 -22.45 -28.35 -19.75
C ALA A 24 -22.75 -29.28 -20.94
N ASN A 25 -21.73 -30.00 -21.46
CA ASN A 25 -21.88 -30.97 -22.53
C ASN A 25 -22.58 -32.25 -22.06
N LEU A 26 -22.23 -32.78 -20.90
CA LEU A 26 -22.92 -33.90 -20.28
C LEU A 26 -24.39 -33.61 -20.01
N LEU A 27 -24.69 -32.37 -19.58
CA LEU A 27 -26.05 -31.89 -19.34
C LEU A 27 -26.86 -31.76 -20.64
N LYS A 28 -26.24 -31.30 -21.75
CA LYS A 28 -26.87 -31.28 -23.07
C LYS A 28 -27.16 -32.71 -23.58
N GLN A 29 -26.22 -33.62 -23.39
CA GLN A 29 -26.41 -35.04 -23.78
C GLN A 29 -27.48 -35.72 -22.92
N ALA A 30 -27.51 -35.48 -21.59
CA ALA A 30 -28.53 -36.00 -20.69
C ALA A 30 -29.93 -35.45 -20.96
N SER A 31 -30.04 -34.23 -21.50
CA SER A 31 -31.34 -33.63 -21.88
C SER A 31 -31.92 -34.17 -23.17
N SER A 32 -31.08 -34.71 -24.06
CA SER A 32 -31.48 -35.25 -25.37
C SER A 32 -31.67 -36.77 -25.41
N THR A 33 -31.29 -37.50 -24.37
CA THR A 33 -31.36 -38.95 -24.34
C THR A 33 -32.55 -39.43 -23.52
N THR A 34 -33.51 -40.07 -24.16
CA THR A 34 -34.56 -40.84 -23.47
C THR A 34 -33.93 -42.13 -22.94
N LEU A 35 -33.48 -42.10 -21.69
CA LEU A 35 -32.94 -43.28 -21.02
C LEU A 35 -34.08 -44.14 -20.51
N THR A 36 -34.28 -45.30 -21.09
CA THR A 36 -35.05 -46.39 -20.53
C THR A 36 -34.16 -47.17 -19.56
N ILE A 37 -34.26 -46.89 -18.25
CA ILE A 37 -33.49 -47.56 -17.22
C ILE A 37 -34.45 -48.41 -16.39
N GLY A 38 -34.12 -49.68 -16.19
CA GLY A 38 -34.82 -50.59 -15.29
C GLY A 38 -34.63 -50.17 -13.83
N GLY A 39 -35.68 -50.30 -13.03
CA GLY A 39 -35.85 -49.75 -11.69
C GLY A 39 -34.73 -50.06 -10.69
N GLY A 40 -34.30 -49.05 -9.96
CA GLY A 40 -33.41 -49.07 -8.81
C GLY A 40 -33.37 -47.70 -8.12
N GLU A 41 -33.04 -47.67 -6.83
CA GLU A 41 -33.10 -46.50 -5.90
C GLU A 41 -32.34 -45.22 -6.34
N GLY A 42 -31.52 -45.25 -7.37
CA GLY A 42 -30.81 -44.05 -7.89
C GLY A 42 -31.60 -43.17 -8.89
N LEU A 43 -32.82 -43.58 -9.26
CA LEU A 43 -33.62 -42.91 -10.29
C LEU A 43 -34.26 -41.61 -9.82
N GLU A 44 -34.67 -41.53 -8.57
CA GLU A 44 -35.28 -40.31 -7.99
C GLU A 44 -34.26 -39.19 -7.88
N GLU A 45 -33.06 -39.46 -7.38
CA GLU A 45 -31.98 -38.46 -7.26
C GLU A 45 -31.55 -37.96 -8.66
N PHE A 46 -31.46 -38.83 -9.63
CA PHE A 46 -31.16 -38.46 -11.04
C PHE A 46 -32.26 -37.57 -11.64
N TYR A 47 -33.53 -37.84 -11.33
CA TYR A 47 -34.67 -37.06 -11.81
C TYR A 47 -34.70 -35.67 -11.19
N ILE A 48 -34.39 -35.55 -9.90
CA ILE A 48 -34.29 -34.31 -9.17
C ILE A 48 -33.12 -33.45 -9.70
N ILE A 49 -31.95 -34.05 -9.90
CA ILE A 49 -30.81 -33.40 -10.52
C ILE A 49 -31.14 -32.92 -11.93
N LYS A 50 -31.79 -33.76 -12.76
CA LYS A 50 -32.22 -33.41 -14.13
C LYS A 50 -33.22 -32.25 -14.14
N GLN A 51 -34.20 -32.21 -13.24
CA GLN A 51 -35.16 -31.12 -13.10
C GLN A 51 -34.49 -29.82 -12.64
N HIS A 52 -33.55 -29.87 -11.70
CA HIS A 52 -32.80 -28.70 -11.25
C HIS A 52 -31.90 -28.13 -12.35
N LEU A 53 -31.30 -29.00 -13.16
CA LEU A 53 -30.41 -28.60 -14.25
C LEU A 53 -31.15 -28.07 -15.48
N GLN A 54 -32.43 -28.43 -15.63
CA GLN A 54 -33.32 -27.90 -16.69
C GLN A 54 -33.94 -26.54 -16.33
N ARG A 55 -33.71 -26.02 -15.11
CA ARG A 55 -34.17 -24.70 -14.74
C ARG A 55 -33.57 -23.64 -15.66
N GLN A 56 -34.43 -22.75 -16.12
CA GLN A 56 -34.09 -21.70 -17.09
C GLN A 56 -33.00 -20.74 -16.58
N ASP A 57 -32.95 -20.53 -15.26
CA ASP A 57 -31.95 -19.73 -14.57
C ASP A 57 -30.55 -20.37 -14.60
N ILE A 58 -30.47 -21.71 -14.39
CA ILE A 58 -29.19 -22.46 -14.45
C ILE A 58 -28.68 -22.52 -15.87
N GLN A 59 -29.54 -22.80 -16.85
CA GLN A 59 -29.14 -22.82 -18.26
C GLN A 59 -28.70 -21.42 -18.76
N SER A 60 -29.36 -20.39 -18.31
CA SER A 60 -28.96 -19.01 -18.63
C SER A 60 -27.60 -18.66 -18.01
N THR A 61 -27.35 -19.09 -16.77
CA THR A 61 -26.08 -18.89 -16.08
C THR A 61 -24.94 -19.66 -16.73
N LEU A 62 -25.15 -20.93 -17.09
CA LEU A 62 -24.18 -21.74 -17.83
C LEU A 62 -23.87 -21.16 -19.22
N SER A 63 -24.87 -20.64 -19.91
CA SER A 63 -24.64 -19.98 -21.21
C SER A 63 -23.85 -18.66 -21.07
N LYS A 64 -24.09 -17.90 -20.01
CA LYS A 64 -23.32 -16.69 -19.69
C LYS A 64 -21.87 -17.05 -19.33
N LEU A 65 -21.66 -18.08 -18.50
CA LEU A 65 -20.31 -18.55 -18.14
C LEU A 65 -19.54 -19.07 -19.37
N ASN A 66 -20.18 -19.81 -20.26
CA ASN A 66 -19.55 -20.26 -21.51
C ASN A 66 -19.21 -19.10 -22.46
N ASN A 67 -20.08 -18.07 -22.52
CA ASN A 67 -19.79 -16.87 -23.30
C ASN A 67 -18.63 -16.06 -22.69
N LEU A 68 -18.60 -15.90 -21.38
CA LEU A 68 -17.50 -15.25 -20.67
C LEU A 68 -16.18 -16.00 -20.88
N ASN A 69 -16.20 -17.32 -20.77
CA ASN A 69 -15.00 -18.14 -21.01
C ASN A 69 -14.47 -17.99 -22.45
N LYS A 70 -15.35 -17.99 -23.47
CA LYS A 70 -14.96 -17.70 -24.85
C LYS A 70 -14.40 -16.29 -25.02
N GLN A 71 -14.99 -15.29 -24.38
CA GLN A 71 -14.51 -13.91 -24.44
C GLN A 71 -13.12 -13.80 -23.80
N ILE A 72 -12.90 -14.38 -22.63
CA ILE A 72 -11.61 -14.36 -21.92
C ILE A 72 -10.53 -15.13 -22.69
N SER A 73 -10.87 -16.27 -23.28
CA SER A 73 -9.94 -17.09 -24.07
C SER A 73 -9.47 -16.38 -25.34
N ASN A 74 -10.30 -15.51 -25.90
CA ASN A 74 -10.00 -14.78 -27.14
C ASN A 74 -9.34 -13.41 -26.92
N ILE A 75 -9.16 -12.97 -25.66
CA ILE A 75 -8.48 -11.72 -25.38
C ILE A 75 -6.96 -11.89 -25.54
N ASN A 76 -6.35 -11.02 -26.30
CA ASN A 76 -4.89 -10.97 -26.44
C ASN A 76 -4.24 -10.64 -25.10
N LYS A 77 -3.18 -11.35 -24.77
CA LYS A 77 -2.44 -11.19 -23.52
C LYS A 77 -1.01 -10.76 -23.82
N HIS A 78 -0.60 -9.63 -23.28
CA HIS A 78 0.73 -9.09 -23.46
C HIS A 78 1.43 -8.98 -22.09
N TYR A 79 2.69 -9.34 -22.07
CA TYR A 79 3.50 -9.24 -20.86
C TYR A 79 4.70 -8.36 -21.11
N ILE A 80 4.86 -7.32 -20.30
CA ILE A 80 5.96 -6.36 -20.34
C ILE A 80 6.82 -6.59 -19.09
N PRO A 81 7.96 -7.29 -19.21
CA PRO A 81 8.80 -7.64 -18.07
C PRO A 81 9.54 -6.43 -17.50
N ILE A 82 10.06 -6.55 -16.29
CA ILE A 82 10.98 -5.55 -15.72
C ILE A 82 12.26 -5.43 -16.55
N LEU A 83 12.76 -6.54 -17.08
CA LEU A 83 13.90 -6.56 -17.98
C LEU A 83 13.43 -6.25 -19.40
N ARG A 84 13.53 -4.99 -19.77
CA ARG A 84 13.16 -4.47 -21.08
C ARG A 84 14.16 -3.45 -21.57
N GLY A 85 14.39 -3.44 -22.85
CA GLY A 85 15.33 -2.52 -23.50
C GLY A 85 15.44 -2.81 -24.98
N MET A 86 15.78 -1.80 -25.76
CA MET A 86 15.84 -1.87 -27.22
C MET A 86 17.22 -2.27 -27.74
N ARG A 87 18.27 -2.17 -26.90
CA ARG A 87 19.64 -2.52 -27.31
C ARG A 87 19.82 -4.03 -27.42
N PRO A 88 20.30 -4.55 -28.53
CA PRO A 88 20.74 -5.93 -28.61
C PRO A 88 21.96 -6.15 -27.70
N LEU A 89 21.89 -7.17 -26.87
CA LEU A 89 22.97 -7.50 -25.91
C LEU A 89 23.96 -8.49 -26.50
N ASP A 90 23.56 -9.31 -27.48
CA ASP A 90 24.40 -10.34 -28.09
C ASP A 90 23.92 -10.66 -29.50
N GLY A 91 24.67 -10.21 -30.53
CA GLY A 91 24.55 -10.64 -31.91
C GLY A 91 23.14 -10.57 -32.55
N GLY A 92 22.23 -9.79 -31.98
CA GLY A 92 20.86 -9.67 -32.48
C GLY A 92 19.82 -10.56 -31.80
N ASN A 93 20.18 -11.27 -30.73
CA ASN A 93 19.24 -12.08 -29.95
C ASN A 93 18.58 -11.26 -28.83
N ASP A 94 17.29 -11.45 -28.63
CA ASP A 94 16.56 -10.91 -27.47
C ASP A 94 16.76 -11.80 -26.24
N LEU A 95 17.81 -11.50 -25.48
CA LEU A 95 18.14 -12.24 -24.26
C LEU A 95 17.10 -12.00 -23.14
N PHE A 96 16.45 -10.83 -23.10
CA PHE A 96 15.39 -10.55 -22.13
C PHE A 96 14.16 -11.40 -22.39
N LEU A 97 13.76 -11.55 -23.64
CA LEU A 97 12.69 -12.44 -24.06
C LEU A 97 12.99 -13.89 -23.67
N GLN A 98 14.17 -14.39 -24.04
CA GLN A 98 14.57 -15.76 -23.75
C GLN A 98 14.58 -16.06 -22.25
N ARG A 99 15.12 -15.13 -21.44
CA ARG A 99 15.14 -15.27 -19.99
C ARG A 99 13.72 -15.25 -19.40
N THR A 100 12.89 -14.29 -19.81
CA THR A 100 11.52 -14.16 -19.32
C THR A 100 10.69 -15.41 -19.64
N GLN A 101 10.78 -15.92 -20.87
CA GLN A 101 10.07 -17.13 -21.26
C GLN A 101 10.55 -18.35 -20.47
N ARG A 102 11.86 -18.52 -20.31
CA ARG A 102 12.41 -19.67 -19.59
C ARG A 102 12.08 -19.64 -18.10
N ASP A 103 12.18 -18.47 -17.45
CA ASP A 103 12.12 -18.37 -15.99
C ASP A 103 10.67 -18.24 -15.49
N TYR A 104 9.78 -17.58 -16.26
CA TYR A 104 8.41 -17.28 -15.81
C TYR A 104 7.32 -18.04 -16.58
N PHE A 105 7.56 -18.38 -17.85
CA PHE A 105 6.53 -18.95 -18.73
C PHE A 105 6.97 -20.20 -19.47
N PRO A 106 7.59 -21.18 -18.81
CA PRO A 106 8.00 -22.41 -19.48
C PRO A 106 6.78 -23.16 -20.04
N GLY A 107 6.73 -23.30 -21.37
CA GLY A 107 5.65 -24.06 -22.03
C GLY A 107 4.31 -23.33 -22.17
N ILE A 108 4.22 -22.03 -21.85
CA ILE A 108 3.00 -21.24 -22.04
C ILE A 108 2.97 -20.68 -23.45
N GLU A 109 1.95 -21.10 -24.22
CA GLU A 109 1.66 -20.57 -25.56
C GLU A 109 0.62 -19.43 -25.50
N GLY A 110 0.66 -18.54 -26.51
CA GLY A 110 -0.34 -17.47 -26.66
C GLY A 110 -0.11 -16.21 -25.81
N LEU A 111 0.96 -16.16 -25.00
CA LEU A 111 1.37 -14.95 -24.30
C LEU A 111 2.47 -14.23 -25.10
N LYS A 112 2.22 -13.00 -25.52
CA LYS A 112 3.22 -12.17 -26.18
C LYS A 112 4.05 -11.41 -25.16
N VAL A 113 5.34 -11.70 -25.06
CA VAL A 113 6.29 -10.96 -24.22
C VAL A 113 6.88 -9.80 -25.01
N ILE A 114 6.82 -8.59 -24.46
CA ILE A 114 7.25 -7.34 -25.08
C ILE A 114 8.42 -6.79 -24.27
N THR A 115 9.62 -6.89 -24.83
CA THR A 115 10.85 -6.38 -24.20
C THR A 115 11.28 -5.02 -24.74
N GLY A 116 10.72 -4.60 -25.87
CA GLY A 116 11.13 -3.41 -26.62
C GLY A 116 12.12 -3.72 -27.75
N PHE A 117 12.68 -4.92 -27.79
CA PHE A 117 13.59 -5.33 -28.87
C PHE A 117 12.91 -5.27 -30.25
N ASP A 118 11.63 -5.62 -30.33
CA ASP A 118 10.85 -5.63 -31.55
C ASP A 118 10.34 -4.26 -32.01
N LEU A 119 10.64 -3.18 -31.30
CA LEU A 119 10.06 -1.87 -31.60
C LEU A 119 10.41 -1.37 -33.01
N TYR A 120 11.64 -1.63 -33.48
CA TYR A 120 12.03 -1.33 -34.87
C TYR A 120 11.08 -2.04 -35.85
N SER A 121 10.94 -3.33 -35.74
CA SER A 121 10.11 -4.15 -36.62
C SER A 121 8.63 -3.74 -36.57
N LEU A 122 8.13 -3.43 -35.37
CA LEU A 122 6.77 -2.95 -35.16
C LEU A 122 6.51 -1.63 -35.88
N LEU A 123 7.34 -0.62 -35.67
CA LEU A 123 7.21 0.69 -36.35
C LEU A 123 7.40 0.58 -37.86
N ALA A 124 8.38 -0.19 -38.32
CA ALA A 124 8.61 -0.41 -39.76
C ALA A 124 7.39 -1.06 -40.43
N LYS A 125 6.79 -2.06 -39.78
CA LYS A 125 5.56 -2.70 -40.26
C LYS A 125 4.44 -1.69 -40.46
N PHE A 126 4.15 -0.85 -39.45
CA PHE A 126 3.08 0.14 -39.53
C PHE A 126 3.37 1.26 -40.55
N LEU A 127 4.61 1.75 -40.61
CA LEU A 127 5.00 2.84 -41.55
C LEU A 127 5.05 2.38 -42.99
N LEU A 128 5.32 1.10 -43.24
CA LEU A 128 5.29 0.49 -44.58
C LEU A 128 3.93 -0.10 -44.94
N GLY A 129 3.02 -0.12 -44.01
CA GLY A 129 1.69 -0.70 -44.14
C GLY A 129 0.67 0.21 -44.84
N GLN A 130 -0.62 -0.04 -44.56
CA GLN A 130 -1.74 0.70 -45.16
C GLN A 130 -1.79 2.16 -44.68
N PRO A 131 -2.49 3.08 -45.38
CA PRO A 131 -2.60 4.46 -44.96
C PRO A 131 -3.06 4.69 -43.52
N ASP A 132 -4.00 3.87 -43.02
CA ASP A 132 -4.50 3.96 -41.67
C ASP A 132 -3.46 3.53 -40.64
N GLU A 133 -2.64 2.53 -40.92
CA GLU A 133 -1.53 2.11 -40.08
C GLU A 133 -0.48 3.22 -39.94
N ARG A 134 -0.11 3.87 -41.07
CA ARG A 134 0.80 5.02 -41.05
C ARG A 134 0.22 6.21 -40.27
N LYS A 135 -1.07 6.48 -40.45
CA LYS A 135 -1.78 7.53 -39.72
C LYS A 135 -1.71 7.31 -38.23
N ARG A 136 -1.90 6.06 -37.80
CA ARG A 136 -1.85 5.66 -36.37
C ARG A 136 -0.47 5.95 -35.75
N VAL A 137 0.62 5.67 -36.44
CA VAL A 137 1.97 6.01 -35.96
C VAL A 137 2.13 7.52 -35.81
N ARG A 138 1.66 8.31 -36.76
CA ARG A 138 1.76 9.79 -36.70
C ARG A 138 0.90 10.35 -35.54
N GLU A 139 -0.28 9.78 -35.29
CA GLU A 139 -1.10 10.17 -34.16
C GLU A 139 -0.42 9.81 -32.85
N TYR A 140 0.20 8.63 -32.77
CA TYR A 140 1.01 8.23 -31.62
C TYR A 140 2.18 9.19 -31.37
N GLU A 141 2.95 9.52 -32.39
CA GLU A 141 4.07 10.48 -32.33
C GLU A 141 3.62 11.84 -31.79
N LYS A 142 2.48 12.34 -32.26
CA LYS A 142 1.90 13.60 -31.79
C LYS A 142 1.48 13.54 -30.32
N ILE A 143 0.84 12.45 -29.89
CA ILE A 143 0.44 12.26 -28.49
C ILE A 143 1.69 12.11 -27.62
N LEU A 144 2.67 11.33 -28.07
CA LEU A 144 3.94 11.15 -27.36
C LEU A 144 4.64 12.50 -27.12
N GLY A 145 4.70 13.36 -28.16
CA GLY A 145 5.25 14.71 -28.07
C GLY A 145 4.54 15.59 -27.05
N ASN A 146 3.21 15.59 -27.09
CA ASN A 146 2.41 16.39 -26.16
C ASN A 146 2.56 15.94 -24.71
N GLU A 147 2.50 14.64 -24.45
CA GLU A 147 2.49 14.11 -23.08
C GLU A 147 3.89 14.09 -22.46
N PHE A 148 4.92 13.74 -23.21
CA PHE A 148 6.23 13.44 -22.64
C PHE A 148 7.36 14.39 -23.05
N PHE A 149 7.19 15.14 -24.16
CA PHE A 149 8.23 16.00 -24.69
C PHE A 149 7.84 17.50 -24.72
N GLY A 150 6.93 17.91 -23.82
CA GLY A 150 6.56 19.31 -23.65
C GLY A 150 5.85 19.96 -24.85
N GLY A 151 5.21 19.16 -25.70
CA GLY A 151 4.49 19.60 -26.90
C GLY A 151 5.37 19.68 -28.13
N ALA A 152 6.63 19.21 -28.09
CA ALA A 152 7.49 19.16 -29.27
C ALA A 152 7.00 18.07 -30.25
N ASP A 153 7.17 18.32 -31.54
CA ASP A 153 6.91 17.33 -32.58
C ASP A 153 7.97 16.22 -32.50
N ILE A 154 7.51 14.99 -32.34
CA ILE A 154 8.38 13.79 -32.25
C ILE A 154 8.20 12.99 -33.53
N THR A 155 9.32 12.49 -34.07
CA THR A 155 9.30 11.54 -35.17
C THR A 155 10.20 10.34 -34.83
N LEU A 156 9.64 9.14 -34.89
CA LEU A 156 10.34 7.88 -34.70
C LEU A 156 10.69 7.29 -36.07
N ILE A 157 11.97 7.25 -36.40
CA ILE A 157 12.45 6.93 -37.76
C ILE A 157 13.17 5.58 -37.75
N PRO A 158 12.53 4.49 -38.19
CA PRO A 158 13.22 3.21 -38.38
C PRO A 158 14.32 3.35 -39.42
N GLN A 159 15.53 2.94 -39.06
CA GLN A 159 16.70 3.04 -39.94
C GLN A 159 16.95 1.71 -40.65
N TYR A 160 16.68 1.68 -41.95
CA TYR A 160 16.90 0.51 -42.77
C TYR A 160 18.37 0.04 -42.75
N GLY A 161 18.58 -1.26 -42.53
CA GLY A 161 19.91 -1.88 -42.49
C GLY A 161 20.69 -1.68 -41.18
N LYS A 162 20.12 -0.96 -40.19
CA LYS A 162 20.70 -0.81 -38.87
C LYS A 162 19.84 -1.43 -37.77
N ASP A 163 18.62 -1.82 -38.11
CA ASP A 163 17.60 -2.39 -37.21
C ASP A 163 17.42 -1.57 -35.89
N THR A 164 17.55 -0.26 -36.02
CA THR A 164 17.45 0.71 -34.93
C THR A 164 16.53 1.86 -35.31
N ILE A 165 16.17 2.66 -34.32
CA ILE A 165 15.31 3.83 -34.49
C ILE A 165 16.13 5.08 -34.23
N ALA A 166 16.02 6.06 -35.12
CA ALA A 166 16.42 7.42 -34.85
C ALA A 166 15.21 8.22 -34.36
N VAL A 167 15.46 9.18 -33.49
CA VAL A 167 14.44 10.09 -32.95
C VAL A 167 14.78 11.51 -33.43
N LYS A 168 13.75 12.22 -33.85
CA LYS A 168 13.83 13.65 -34.12
C LYS A 168 12.84 14.38 -33.21
N ILE A 169 13.29 15.42 -32.51
CA ILE A 169 12.51 16.25 -31.60
C ILE A 169 12.48 17.67 -32.13
N GLY A 170 11.32 18.16 -32.54
CA GLY A 170 11.16 19.48 -33.11
C GLY A 170 12.08 19.71 -34.31
N ASP A 171 12.84 20.81 -34.28
CA ASP A 171 13.79 21.20 -35.34
C ASP A 171 15.21 20.64 -35.16
N ASP A 172 15.45 19.88 -34.06
CA ASP A 172 16.76 19.31 -33.77
C ASP A 172 17.21 18.29 -34.83
N ALA A 173 18.53 18.05 -34.90
CA ALA A 173 19.05 16.96 -35.68
C ALA A 173 18.59 15.61 -35.12
N GLN A 174 18.36 14.65 -36.02
CA GLN A 174 18.02 13.29 -35.57
C GLN A 174 19.20 12.63 -34.85
N PHE A 175 18.90 11.88 -33.81
CA PHE A 175 19.87 11.12 -33.02
C PHE A 175 19.34 9.71 -32.73
N SER A 176 20.18 8.85 -32.20
CA SER A 176 19.78 7.47 -31.86
C SER A 176 18.78 7.45 -30.69
N ILE A 177 17.80 6.57 -30.75
CA ILE A 177 16.88 6.34 -29.63
C ILE A 177 17.61 5.96 -28.32
N PHE A 178 18.83 5.45 -28.42
CA PHE A 178 19.65 5.12 -27.28
C PHE A 178 20.22 6.35 -26.55
N ASP A 179 20.12 7.54 -27.16
CA ASP A 179 20.66 8.79 -26.61
C ASP A 179 19.60 9.63 -25.87
N ILE A 180 18.31 9.21 -25.86
CA ILE A 180 17.23 9.94 -25.18
C ILE A 180 17.13 9.67 -23.66
N GLY A 181 17.97 8.80 -23.13
CA GLY A 181 17.92 8.35 -21.73
C GLY A 181 16.94 7.20 -21.49
N ASP A 182 17.30 6.34 -20.53
CA ASP A 182 16.59 5.08 -20.29
C ASP A 182 15.11 5.29 -19.92
N GLY A 183 14.79 6.31 -19.12
CA GLY A 183 13.41 6.58 -18.72
C GLY A 183 12.48 6.85 -19.91
N LEU A 184 12.88 7.68 -20.86
CA LEU A 184 12.08 7.94 -22.06
C LEU A 184 12.03 6.73 -23.00
N GLN A 185 13.09 5.92 -23.05
CA GLN A 185 13.04 4.64 -23.76
C GLN A 185 11.97 3.71 -23.15
N GLN A 186 11.89 3.61 -21.82
CA GLN A 186 10.85 2.83 -21.14
C GLN A 186 9.44 3.32 -21.48
N VAL A 187 9.24 4.63 -21.47
CA VAL A 187 7.96 5.24 -21.89
C VAL A 187 7.60 4.82 -23.31
N ILE A 188 8.54 4.94 -24.25
CA ILE A 188 8.29 4.59 -25.65
C ILE A 188 7.99 3.11 -25.83
N ILE A 189 8.70 2.21 -25.14
CA ILE A 189 8.44 0.77 -25.18
C ILE A 189 7.00 0.46 -24.74
N ILE A 190 6.60 0.95 -23.57
CA ILE A 190 5.30 0.63 -22.98
C ILE A 190 4.16 1.28 -23.78
N THR A 191 4.30 2.56 -24.10
CA THR A 191 3.24 3.31 -24.79
C THR A 191 3.05 2.89 -26.24
N SER A 192 4.13 2.59 -26.98
CA SER A 192 4.02 2.09 -28.36
C SER A 192 3.36 0.71 -28.41
N ALA A 193 3.74 -0.19 -27.50
CA ALA A 193 3.14 -1.50 -27.41
C ALA A 193 1.63 -1.44 -27.16
N ALA A 194 1.22 -0.54 -26.25
CA ALA A 194 -0.19 -0.37 -25.92
C ALA A 194 -0.97 0.41 -27.01
N TYR A 195 -0.42 1.50 -27.53
CA TYR A 195 -1.15 2.35 -28.48
C TYR A 195 -1.29 1.71 -29.88
N LEU A 196 -0.27 0.98 -30.33
CA LEU A 196 -0.29 0.34 -31.64
C LEU A 196 -1.05 -0.99 -31.66
N GLU A 197 -1.36 -1.57 -30.51
CA GLU A 197 -2.26 -2.71 -30.43
C GLU A 197 -3.69 -2.29 -30.79
N GLN A 198 -4.32 -3.02 -31.72
CA GLN A 198 -5.63 -2.62 -32.27
C GLN A 198 -6.80 -3.34 -31.58
N GLU A 199 -6.54 -4.52 -31.03
CA GLU A 199 -7.55 -5.32 -30.37
C GLU A 199 -7.54 -5.06 -28.86
N ASN A 200 -8.72 -5.05 -28.23
CA ASN A 200 -8.80 -4.96 -26.80
C ASN A 200 -8.03 -6.10 -26.14
N SER A 201 -7.05 -5.76 -25.35
CA SER A 201 -6.06 -6.69 -24.82
C SER A 201 -5.87 -6.47 -23.31
N ILE A 202 -5.28 -7.47 -22.66
CA ILE A 202 -4.81 -7.36 -21.28
C ILE A 202 -3.28 -7.24 -21.29
N PHE A 203 -2.76 -6.20 -20.67
CA PHE A 203 -1.33 -5.98 -20.49
C PHE A 203 -0.94 -6.23 -19.04
N PHE A 204 -0.01 -7.15 -18.84
CA PHE A 204 0.67 -7.35 -17.57
C PHE A 204 1.98 -6.58 -17.62
N VAL A 205 2.17 -5.61 -16.72
CA VAL A 205 3.35 -4.73 -16.72
C VAL A 205 4.09 -4.88 -15.40
N GLU A 206 5.30 -5.40 -15.44
CA GLU A 206 6.17 -5.45 -14.26
C GLU A 206 6.83 -4.12 -14.02
N GLU A 207 6.68 -3.60 -12.80
CA GLU A 207 7.33 -2.41 -12.28
C GLU A 207 7.48 -1.29 -13.34
N PRO A 208 6.35 -0.69 -13.79
CA PRO A 208 6.38 0.38 -14.79
C PRO A 208 7.25 1.58 -14.37
N GLU A 209 7.48 1.75 -13.07
CA GLU A 209 8.33 2.79 -12.49
C GLU A 209 9.83 2.61 -12.72
N SER A 210 10.28 1.44 -13.15
CA SER A 210 11.70 1.16 -13.36
C SER A 210 12.33 2.16 -14.32
N CYS A 211 13.39 2.84 -13.87
CA CYS A 211 14.09 3.93 -14.57
C CYS A 211 13.26 5.21 -14.80
N LEU A 212 12.05 5.33 -14.24
CA LEU A 212 11.21 6.52 -14.44
C LEU A 212 11.31 7.51 -13.26
N HIS A 213 11.42 8.78 -13.61
CA HIS A 213 11.15 9.85 -12.65
C HIS A 213 9.65 9.84 -12.29
N PRO A 214 9.26 10.12 -11.01
CA PRO A 214 7.86 10.11 -10.58
C PRO A 214 6.87 10.83 -11.48
N GLY A 215 7.26 11.99 -12.00
CA GLY A 215 6.43 12.75 -12.94
C GLY A 215 6.17 12.03 -14.27
N LEU A 216 7.17 11.29 -14.78
CA LEU A 216 7.01 10.48 -15.99
C LEU A 216 6.14 9.26 -15.73
N LEU A 217 6.27 8.62 -14.57
CA LEU A 217 5.42 7.50 -14.18
C LEU A 217 3.95 7.88 -14.14
N ARG A 218 3.64 9.04 -13.51
CA ARG A 218 2.27 9.57 -13.49
C ARG A 218 1.73 9.82 -14.90
N LYS A 219 2.51 10.45 -15.76
CA LYS A 219 2.15 10.69 -17.16
C LYS A 219 1.93 9.39 -17.93
N LEU A 220 2.79 8.38 -17.70
CA LEU A 220 2.65 7.05 -18.30
C LEU A 220 1.32 6.40 -17.91
N ALA A 221 0.98 6.37 -16.62
CA ALA A 221 -0.27 5.79 -16.17
C ALA A 221 -1.49 6.52 -16.77
N LEU A 222 -1.49 7.85 -16.78
CA LEU A 222 -2.56 8.65 -17.38
C LEU A 222 -2.65 8.44 -18.89
N PHE A 223 -1.52 8.30 -19.59
CA PHE A 223 -1.49 7.97 -21.02
C PHE A 223 -2.20 6.64 -21.29
N LEU A 224 -1.87 5.60 -20.53
CA LEU A 224 -2.47 4.27 -20.70
C LEU A 224 -3.98 4.31 -20.49
N LEU A 225 -4.46 5.05 -19.49
CA LEU A 225 -5.89 5.20 -19.20
C LEU A 225 -6.63 6.05 -20.23
N SER A 226 -6.01 7.12 -20.76
CA SER A 226 -6.71 8.12 -21.58
C SER A 226 -6.61 7.86 -23.08
N HIS A 227 -5.55 7.18 -23.55
CA HIS A 227 -5.26 7.03 -24.99
C HIS A 227 -5.38 5.59 -25.51
N THR A 228 -5.77 4.64 -24.63
CA THR A 228 -5.95 3.23 -25.02
C THR A 228 -7.23 2.65 -24.38
N ASN A 229 -7.69 1.51 -24.93
CA ASN A 229 -8.89 0.81 -24.43
C ASN A 229 -8.54 -0.58 -23.88
N HIS A 230 -7.34 -0.74 -23.33
CA HIS A 230 -6.87 -2.00 -22.79
C HIS A 230 -7.07 -2.07 -21.27
N GLN A 231 -7.00 -3.29 -20.73
CA GLN A 231 -6.85 -3.51 -19.29
C GLN A 231 -5.38 -3.67 -18.93
N TYR A 232 -4.99 -3.07 -17.82
CA TYR A 232 -3.62 -3.13 -17.32
C TYR A 232 -3.59 -3.74 -15.94
N ILE A 233 -2.68 -4.70 -15.72
CA ILE A 233 -2.37 -5.28 -14.42
C ILE A 233 -0.89 -5.02 -14.19
N ALA A 234 -0.56 -4.14 -13.26
CA ALA A 234 0.83 -3.76 -12.98
C ALA A 234 1.25 -4.22 -11.58
N THR A 235 2.48 -4.71 -11.47
CA THR A 235 3.14 -4.84 -10.16
C THR A 235 3.90 -3.57 -9.86
N THR A 236 3.89 -3.10 -8.62
CA THR A 236 4.57 -1.85 -8.27
C THR A 236 5.01 -1.81 -6.81
N HIS A 237 6.13 -1.13 -6.58
CA HIS A 237 6.60 -0.69 -5.28
C HIS A 237 6.62 0.85 -5.18
N SER A 238 5.99 1.55 -6.12
CA SER A 238 6.01 3.01 -6.20
C SER A 238 4.89 3.67 -5.42
N ASN A 239 5.24 4.48 -4.43
CA ASN A 239 4.29 5.35 -3.73
C ASN A 239 3.51 6.24 -4.70
N HIS A 240 4.17 6.74 -5.76
CA HIS A 240 3.57 7.66 -6.71
C HIS A 240 2.47 7.03 -7.56
N LEU A 241 2.59 5.72 -7.86
CA LEU A 241 1.54 5.00 -8.58
C LEU A 241 0.36 4.69 -7.65
N LEU A 242 0.65 4.33 -6.40
CA LEU A 242 -0.38 4.13 -5.39
C LEU A 242 -1.12 5.42 -5.05
N ASP A 243 -0.40 6.55 -4.90
CA ASP A 243 -1.00 7.86 -4.65
C ASP A 243 -1.87 8.34 -5.85
N LEU A 244 -1.51 7.96 -7.07
CA LEU A 244 -2.36 8.25 -8.25
C LEU A 244 -3.70 7.54 -8.16
N ALA A 245 -3.70 6.32 -7.65
CA ALA A 245 -4.92 5.56 -7.42
C ALA A 245 -5.86 6.25 -6.40
N GLU A 246 -5.40 7.10 -5.50
CA GLU A 246 -6.26 7.87 -4.58
C GLU A 246 -7.17 8.87 -5.30
N ASN A 247 -6.78 9.33 -6.49
CA ASN A 247 -7.48 10.37 -7.23
C ASN A 247 -8.11 9.87 -8.55
N CYS A 248 -8.08 8.56 -8.81
CA CYS A 248 -8.55 7.98 -10.06
C CYS A 248 -9.35 6.70 -9.80
N GLU A 249 -10.66 6.73 -10.06
CA GLU A 249 -11.56 5.59 -9.84
C GLU A 249 -11.27 4.40 -10.76
N ASP A 250 -10.63 4.64 -11.90
CA ASP A 250 -10.27 3.60 -12.86
C ASP A 250 -9.05 2.75 -12.43
N ILE A 251 -8.41 3.11 -11.31
CA ILE A 251 -7.26 2.38 -10.78
C ILE A 251 -7.65 1.63 -9.51
N LEU A 252 -7.53 0.31 -9.53
CA LEU A 252 -7.75 -0.57 -8.38
C LEU A 252 -6.41 -1.01 -7.80
N ILE A 253 -6.31 -1.05 -6.47
CA ILE A 253 -5.14 -1.55 -5.77
C ILE A 253 -5.46 -2.90 -5.13
N HIS A 254 -4.58 -3.86 -5.36
CA HIS A 254 -4.63 -5.17 -4.73
C HIS A 254 -3.31 -5.44 -4.00
N ARG A 255 -3.39 -5.85 -2.75
CA ARG A 255 -2.25 -6.30 -1.96
C ARG A 255 -2.10 -7.81 -2.11
N VAL A 256 -0.89 -8.25 -2.43
CA VAL A 256 -0.53 -9.66 -2.42
C VAL A 256 0.22 -9.95 -1.11
N ALA A 257 -0.32 -10.83 -0.29
CA ALA A 257 0.28 -11.22 0.97
C ALA A 257 0.54 -12.73 1.00
N LYS A 258 1.69 -13.13 1.57
CA LYS A 258 2.04 -14.52 1.81
C LYS A 258 1.31 -15.00 3.06
N ARG A 259 0.61 -16.14 2.97
CA ARG A 259 0.08 -16.85 4.13
C ARG A 259 0.97 -18.04 4.41
N GLY A 260 1.55 -18.08 5.61
CA GLY A 260 2.26 -19.28 6.08
C GLY A 260 1.25 -20.40 6.34
N SER A 261 1.38 -21.54 5.68
CA SER A 261 0.73 -22.79 6.05
C SER A 261 1.77 -23.86 6.33
N GLU A 262 1.44 -24.83 7.17
CA GLU A 262 2.34 -25.97 7.46
C GLU A 262 2.62 -26.82 6.20
N GLU A 263 1.81 -26.68 5.15
CA GLU A 263 1.89 -27.45 3.90
C GLU A 263 2.51 -26.68 2.72
N GLY A 264 2.87 -25.40 2.89
CA GLY A 264 3.50 -24.60 1.81
C GLY A 264 3.25 -23.10 1.92
N ASN A 265 3.70 -22.37 0.90
CA ASN A 265 3.51 -20.92 0.80
C ASN A 265 2.26 -20.63 -0.03
N ASP A 266 1.19 -20.21 0.63
CA ASP A 266 0.00 -19.69 -0.05
C ASP A 266 0.06 -18.16 -0.13
N PHE A 267 -0.46 -17.63 -1.23
CA PHE A 267 -0.61 -16.19 -1.42
C PHE A 267 -2.10 -15.83 -1.44
N CYS A 268 -2.46 -14.74 -0.79
CA CYS A 268 -3.80 -14.17 -0.90
C CYS A 268 -3.73 -12.80 -1.55
N ILE A 269 -4.73 -12.52 -2.38
CA ILE A 269 -4.92 -11.21 -3.02
C ILE A 269 -6.09 -10.53 -2.31
N GLN A 270 -5.86 -9.32 -1.82
CA GLN A 270 -6.86 -8.50 -1.13
C GLN A 270 -7.06 -7.20 -1.90
N GLU A 271 -8.30 -6.86 -2.17
CA GLU A 271 -8.63 -5.56 -2.74
C GLU A 271 -8.50 -4.48 -1.65
N CYS A 272 -7.71 -3.45 -1.92
CA CYS A 272 -7.43 -2.34 -1.00
C CYS A 272 -8.14 -1.03 -1.40
N THR A 273 -8.91 -1.04 -2.47
CA THR A 273 -9.52 0.18 -3.01
C THR A 273 -10.54 0.81 -2.08
N LYS A 274 -11.28 -0.02 -1.32
CA LYS A 274 -12.29 0.44 -0.36
C LYS A 274 -11.71 1.13 0.88
N ASP A 275 -10.43 0.97 1.13
CA ASP A 275 -9.72 1.53 2.29
C ASP A 275 -9.30 2.98 2.09
N ARG A 276 -9.41 3.47 0.85
CA ARG A 276 -9.01 4.79 0.39
C ARG A 276 -9.63 5.94 1.18
N GLU A 277 -10.96 5.95 1.27
CA GLU A 277 -11.72 7.02 1.90
C GLU A 277 -11.33 7.13 3.38
N ILE A 278 -11.16 5.98 4.03
CA ILE A 278 -10.79 5.91 5.44
C ILE A 278 -9.37 6.44 5.66
N LEU A 279 -8.41 6.06 4.81
CA LEU A 279 -7.04 6.54 4.92
C LEU A 279 -6.92 8.03 4.57
N ALA A 280 -7.70 8.51 3.59
CA ALA A 280 -7.78 9.92 3.24
C ALA A 280 -8.40 10.77 4.38
N ASP A 281 -9.46 10.28 5.01
CA ASP A 281 -10.09 10.94 6.16
C ASP A 281 -9.14 11.04 7.38
N LEU A 282 -8.19 10.11 7.45
CA LEU A 282 -7.13 10.14 8.47
C LEU A 282 -5.93 11.01 8.10
N GLY A 283 -5.91 11.55 6.88
CA GLY A 283 -4.75 12.27 6.37
C GLY A 283 -3.51 11.38 6.18
N VAL A 284 -3.69 10.08 6.10
CA VAL A 284 -2.62 9.09 5.89
C VAL A 284 -2.56 8.72 4.42
N ARG A 285 -1.38 8.75 3.84
CA ARG A 285 -1.19 8.26 2.48
C ARG A 285 -1.32 6.74 2.44
N ALA A 286 -2.23 6.24 1.61
CA ALA A 286 -2.44 4.82 1.41
C ALA A 286 -1.14 4.08 1.04
N SER A 287 -0.31 4.71 0.22
CA SER A 287 1.02 4.20 -0.15
C SER A 287 1.91 3.89 1.05
N SER A 288 1.93 4.74 2.06
CA SER A 288 2.76 4.54 3.27
C SER A 288 2.32 3.31 4.06
N VAL A 289 1.00 3.05 4.12
CA VAL A 289 0.45 1.89 4.84
C VAL A 289 0.66 0.59 4.07
N TYR A 290 0.50 0.62 2.74
CA TYR A 290 0.57 -0.61 1.93
C TYR A 290 1.99 -1.08 1.66
N LEU A 291 2.97 -0.19 1.70
CA LEU A 291 4.36 -0.54 1.42
C LEU A 291 5.16 -0.96 2.65
N ALA A 292 4.75 -0.55 3.84
CA ALA A 292 5.40 -0.97 5.06
C ALA A 292 4.97 -2.40 5.46
N ASN A 293 5.91 -3.18 5.99
CA ASN A 293 5.64 -4.55 6.45
C ASN A 293 4.82 -4.56 7.74
N SER A 294 4.90 -3.48 8.54
CA SER A 294 4.10 -3.31 9.76
C SER A 294 3.68 -1.86 9.98
N THR A 295 2.57 -1.66 10.69
CA THR A 295 2.06 -0.33 11.01
C THR A 295 1.94 -0.14 12.52
N ILE A 296 2.37 1.03 13.01
CA ILE A 296 2.28 1.44 14.43
C ILE A 296 1.29 2.59 14.49
N TRP A 297 0.16 2.36 15.13
CA TRP A 297 -0.94 3.29 15.20
C TRP A 297 -0.88 4.08 16.49
N VAL A 298 -0.87 5.40 16.39
CA VAL A 298 -0.77 6.36 17.50
C VAL A 298 -1.85 7.42 17.40
N GLU A 299 -2.20 8.07 18.52
CA GLU A 299 -3.28 9.06 18.50
C GLU A 299 -2.95 10.28 17.64
N GLY A 300 -1.73 10.78 17.71
CA GLY A 300 -1.37 11.97 16.99
C GLY A 300 0.12 12.15 16.69
N ILE A 301 0.43 13.27 16.02
CA ILE A 301 1.80 13.60 15.59
C ILE A 301 2.78 13.76 16.75
N THR A 302 2.31 14.17 17.92
CA THR A 302 3.14 14.30 19.13
C THR A 302 3.60 12.94 19.63
N ASP A 303 2.72 11.96 19.64
CA ASP A 303 3.02 10.60 20.07
C ASP A 303 4.09 9.99 19.19
N ARG A 304 3.91 10.09 17.86
CA ARG A 304 4.92 9.64 16.89
C ARG A 304 6.29 10.29 17.14
N LYS A 305 6.32 11.60 17.39
CA LYS A 305 7.57 12.33 17.62
C LYS A 305 8.26 11.87 18.91
N TYR A 306 7.52 11.71 20.00
CA TYR A 306 8.06 11.18 21.25
C TYR A 306 8.55 9.75 21.10
N LEU A 307 7.74 8.89 20.51
CA LEU A 307 8.13 7.48 20.30
C LEU A 307 9.42 7.33 19.49
N LYS A 308 9.64 8.15 18.47
CA LYS A 308 10.91 8.12 17.71
C LYS A 308 12.12 8.41 18.59
N VAL A 309 12.04 9.39 19.49
CA VAL A 309 13.14 9.72 20.40
C VAL A 309 13.31 8.62 21.47
N ILE A 310 12.20 8.11 21.99
CA ILE A 310 12.18 7.05 22.99
C ILE A 310 12.75 5.75 22.41
N MET A 311 12.32 5.34 21.24
CA MET A 311 12.83 4.16 20.54
C MET A 311 14.32 4.25 20.25
N LYS A 312 14.80 5.43 19.84
CA LYS A 312 16.22 5.66 19.65
C LYS A 312 17.00 5.51 20.97
N LYS A 313 16.53 6.15 22.05
CA LYS A 313 17.16 6.05 23.38
C LYS A 313 17.18 4.61 23.89
N TYR A 314 16.12 3.82 23.59
CA TYR A 314 16.04 2.41 23.92
C TYR A 314 17.13 1.60 23.20
N LEU A 315 17.34 1.81 21.90
CA LEU A 315 18.42 1.17 21.17
C LEU A 315 19.80 1.58 21.70
N ASP A 316 19.99 2.87 21.98
CA ASP A 316 21.24 3.38 22.55
C ASP A 316 21.57 2.74 23.90
N SER A 317 20.54 2.41 24.71
CA SER A 317 20.70 1.77 26.02
C SER A 317 21.00 0.27 25.97
N LYS A 318 20.77 -0.39 24.84
CA LYS A 318 21.07 -1.82 24.69
C LYS A 318 22.58 -2.08 24.56
N PRO A 319 23.06 -3.18 25.16
CA PRO A 319 24.45 -3.61 24.95
C PRO A 319 24.69 -3.96 23.48
N MET A 320 25.92 -3.72 23.02
CA MET A 320 26.30 -4.09 21.66
C MET A 320 26.21 -5.61 21.47
N GLY A 321 25.52 -6.05 20.43
CA GLY A 321 25.30 -7.46 20.11
C GLY A 321 24.38 -7.62 18.90
N ASP A 322 24.17 -8.86 18.47
CA ASP A 322 23.39 -9.20 17.26
C ASP A 322 21.97 -8.67 17.33
N GLU A 323 21.35 -8.69 18.52
CA GLU A 323 20.01 -8.15 18.72
C GLU A 323 19.96 -6.64 18.42
N LYS A 324 20.90 -5.87 18.98
CA LYS A 324 20.97 -4.43 18.76
C LYS A 324 21.16 -4.10 17.28
N ILE A 325 22.11 -4.76 16.62
CA ILE A 325 22.40 -4.58 15.19
C ILE A 325 21.15 -4.86 14.35
N ARG A 326 20.41 -5.93 14.67
CA ARG A 326 19.17 -6.27 13.98
C ARG A 326 18.10 -5.21 14.17
N LEU A 327 17.86 -4.75 15.40
CA LEU A 327 16.84 -3.75 15.70
C LEU A 327 17.18 -2.36 15.11
N GLU A 328 18.45 -1.97 15.08
CA GLU A 328 18.93 -0.75 14.42
C GLU A 328 18.77 -0.81 12.90
N GLY A 329 18.69 -2.00 12.31
CA GLY A 329 18.42 -2.22 10.89
C GLY A 329 16.99 -1.89 10.47
N PHE A 330 16.04 -1.75 11.40
CA PHE A 330 14.65 -1.42 11.06
C PHE A 330 14.49 0.07 10.78
N LEU A 331 14.09 0.39 9.55
CA LEU A 331 13.92 1.75 9.03
C LEU A 331 12.44 2.11 8.93
N GLU A 332 12.08 3.31 9.38
CA GLU A 332 10.74 3.89 9.17
C GLU A 332 10.48 4.10 7.68
N ASN A 333 9.24 3.90 7.25
CA ASN A 333 8.77 3.92 5.85
C ASN A 333 9.30 2.78 4.96
N TYR A 334 9.96 1.80 5.55
CA TYR A 334 10.40 0.60 4.86
C TYR A 334 9.96 -0.67 5.62
N HIS A 335 10.42 -0.85 6.86
CA HIS A 335 10.07 -1.99 7.70
C HIS A 335 8.80 -1.74 8.51
N TYR A 336 8.58 -0.48 8.90
CA TYR A 336 7.39 -0.05 9.63
C TYR A 336 7.02 1.40 9.29
N VAL A 337 5.75 1.77 9.55
CA VAL A 337 5.27 3.16 9.42
C VAL A 337 4.40 3.53 10.62
N PHE A 338 4.48 4.79 11.03
CA PHE A 338 3.54 5.35 12.01
C PHE A 338 2.28 5.85 11.30
N VAL A 339 1.12 5.48 11.85
CA VAL A 339 -0.20 5.94 11.41
C VAL A 339 -0.85 6.73 12.53
N GLU A 340 -1.25 7.96 12.25
CA GLU A 340 -1.87 8.88 13.22
C GLU A 340 -3.40 8.79 13.05
N TYR A 341 -4.13 8.25 14.06
CA TYR A 341 -5.57 7.98 13.91
C TYR A 341 -6.50 9.07 14.46
N GLN A 342 -5.99 10.15 15.02
CA GLN A 342 -6.74 11.28 15.62
C GLN A 342 -7.91 10.82 16.52
N GLY A 343 -7.75 10.83 17.83
CA GLY A 343 -8.56 10.16 18.86
C GLY A 343 -10.10 10.15 18.75
N GLY A 344 -10.71 11.08 18.01
CA GLY A 344 -12.15 11.10 17.72
C GLY A 344 -12.61 10.08 16.67
N THR A 345 -11.71 9.59 15.82
CA THR A 345 -12.05 8.75 14.65
C THR A 345 -11.99 7.26 14.92
N LEU A 346 -11.42 6.80 16.05
CA LEU A 346 -11.41 5.38 16.43
C LEU A 346 -12.81 4.72 16.40
N GLY A 347 -13.91 5.51 16.62
CA GLY A 347 -15.29 5.04 16.53
C GLY A 347 -15.78 4.79 15.12
N HIS A 348 -15.12 5.37 14.12
CA HIS A 348 -15.47 5.17 12.70
C HIS A 348 -14.76 3.96 12.08
N TRP A 349 -13.82 3.35 12.80
CA TRP A 349 -12.96 2.26 12.32
C TRP A 349 -13.59 0.87 12.37
N GLY A 350 -14.88 0.77 12.75
CA GLY A 350 -15.59 -0.51 12.72
C GLY A 350 -15.09 -1.54 13.73
N PHE A 351 -14.41 -1.11 14.80
CA PHE A 351 -14.15 -1.98 15.95
C PHE A 351 -15.40 -2.20 16.80
N ASP A 352 -16.47 -1.45 16.57
CA ASP A 352 -17.64 -1.37 17.48
C ASP A 352 -18.94 -1.97 16.97
N ASP A 353 -19.07 -2.39 15.70
CA ASP A 353 -20.38 -2.79 15.17
C ASP A 353 -20.50 -4.28 14.85
N ASP A 354 -21.40 -4.93 15.61
CA ASP A 354 -21.95 -6.27 15.32
C ASP A 354 -22.97 -6.27 14.15
N ASP A 355 -23.15 -5.16 13.45
CA ASP A 355 -24.17 -5.03 12.39
C ASP A 355 -23.60 -5.45 11.04
N ASP A 356 -23.97 -6.64 10.60
CA ASP A 356 -23.57 -7.30 9.33
C ASP A 356 -24.09 -6.57 8.07
N THR A 357 -24.75 -5.42 8.23
CA THR A 357 -25.46 -4.73 7.13
C THR A 357 -24.79 -3.47 6.59
N THR A 358 -23.68 -3.03 7.17
CA THR A 358 -22.94 -1.87 6.65
C THR A 358 -21.56 -2.27 6.14
N ASP A 359 -21.25 -1.87 4.91
CA ASP A 359 -19.96 -1.94 4.21
C ASP A 359 -18.80 -1.20 4.95
N ARG A 360 -18.90 -1.03 6.27
CA ARG A 360 -17.87 -0.45 7.12
C ARG A 360 -16.74 -1.45 7.27
N LEU A 361 -15.62 -1.11 6.67
CA LEU A 361 -14.39 -1.88 6.73
C LEU A 361 -13.93 -1.98 8.18
N LYS A 362 -13.85 -3.21 8.67
CA LYS A 362 -13.23 -3.47 9.96
C LYS A 362 -11.75 -3.10 9.85
N ALA A 363 -11.27 -2.18 10.68
CA ALA A 363 -9.84 -1.84 10.74
C ALA A 363 -8.96 -3.09 10.95
N SER A 364 -9.53 -4.16 11.53
CA SER A 364 -8.91 -5.49 11.61
C SER A 364 -8.59 -6.11 10.24
N ARG A 365 -9.29 -5.71 9.15
CA ARG A 365 -8.99 -6.16 7.77
C ARG A 365 -7.94 -5.29 7.10
N LEU A 366 -7.97 -3.98 7.34
CA LEU A 366 -6.97 -3.03 6.85
C LEU A 366 -5.58 -3.33 7.43
N CYS A 367 -5.57 -3.80 8.68
CA CYS A 367 -4.37 -3.84 9.50
C CYS A 367 -4.22 -5.17 10.20
N SER A 368 -4.23 -6.30 9.45
CA SER A 368 -3.75 -7.57 10.01
C SER A 368 -2.38 -7.44 10.68
N ASP A 369 -1.67 -6.34 10.37
CA ASP A 369 -0.31 -6.05 10.76
C ASP A 369 -0.17 -4.74 11.58
N ALA A 370 -1.27 -4.26 12.20
CA ALA A 370 -1.28 -3.07 13.04
C ALA A 370 -0.91 -3.36 14.49
N PHE A 371 -0.05 -2.53 15.06
CA PHE A 371 0.18 -2.39 16.49
C PHE A 371 -0.44 -1.08 16.97
N LEU A 372 -1.47 -1.13 17.80
CA LEU A 372 -2.23 0.03 18.26
C LEU A 372 -1.76 0.47 19.66
N ILE A 373 -1.39 1.74 19.78
CA ILE A 373 -1.10 2.40 21.06
C ILE A 373 -2.23 3.38 21.33
N ALA A 374 -2.89 3.24 22.46
CA ALA A 374 -4.00 4.09 22.86
C ALA A 374 -3.75 4.78 24.19
N ASP A 375 -4.20 6.03 24.31
CA ASP A 375 -4.16 6.81 25.53
C ASP A 375 -5.04 6.20 26.65
N GLY A 376 -4.61 6.36 27.90
CA GLY A 376 -5.30 5.77 29.04
C GLY A 376 -6.67 6.36 29.32
N ASP A 377 -7.07 7.45 28.70
CA ASP A 377 -8.41 8.05 28.83
C ASP A 377 -9.50 7.26 28.08
N ILE A 378 -9.13 6.37 27.14
CA ILE A 378 -10.05 5.43 26.49
C ILE A 378 -10.73 4.50 27.49
N LEU A 379 -10.16 4.29 28.70
CA LEU A 379 -10.76 3.54 29.80
C LEU A 379 -12.08 4.14 30.30
N GLY A 380 -12.33 5.43 30.08
CA GLY A 380 -13.64 6.04 30.32
C GLY A 380 -14.78 5.46 29.47
N LYS A 381 -14.44 4.69 28.42
CA LYS A 381 -15.32 3.93 27.53
C LYS A 381 -14.99 2.44 27.66
N SER A 382 -15.23 1.85 28.83
CA SER A 382 -14.75 0.52 29.26
C SER A 382 -15.02 -0.63 28.28
N GLU A 383 -16.18 -0.64 27.62
CA GLU A 383 -16.54 -1.66 26.63
C GLU A 383 -15.63 -1.64 25.41
N ARG A 384 -15.22 -0.43 24.98
CA ARG A 384 -14.38 -0.25 23.81
C ARG A 384 -12.96 -0.74 24.02
N ALA A 385 -12.35 -0.39 25.15
CA ALA A 385 -11.02 -0.87 25.50
C ALA A 385 -10.98 -2.41 25.60
N GLN A 386 -12.04 -3.02 26.17
CA GLN A 386 -12.15 -4.47 26.27
C GLN A 386 -12.26 -5.14 24.89
N LYS A 387 -13.07 -4.60 23.97
CA LYS A 387 -13.17 -5.11 22.58
C LYS A 387 -11.84 -5.04 21.86
N LEU A 388 -11.14 -3.90 21.91
CA LEU A 388 -9.81 -3.74 21.30
C LEU A 388 -8.79 -4.72 21.86
N THR A 389 -8.80 -4.96 23.18
CA THR A 389 -7.93 -5.94 23.82
C THR A 389 -8.21 -7.36 23.33
N LEU A 390 -9.49 -7.73 23.16
CA LEU A 390 -9.88 -9.06 22.68
C LEU A 390 -9.52 -9.29 21.21
N GLU A 391 -9.69 -8.27 20.37
CA GLU A 391 -9.44 -8.37 18.93
C GLU A 391 -7.95 -8.30 18.57
N LEU A 392 -7.21 -7.36 19.16
CA LEU A 392 -5.82 -7.10 18.83
C LEU A 392 -4.84 -7.89 19.70
N LYS A 393 -5.25 -8.35 20.88
CA LYS A 393 -4.40 -9.13 21.82
C LYS A 393 -3.04 -8.45 22.07
N ASP A 394 -1.94 -9.12 21.75
CA ASP A 394 -0.57 -8.63 21.93
C ASP A 394 -0.23 -7.42 21.05
N ARG A 395 -1.08 -7.10 20.09
CA ARG A 395 -0.94 -5.94 19.19
C ARG A 395 -1.64 -4.67 19.70
N PHE A 396 -2.18 -4.69 20.92
CA PHE A 396 -2.77 -3.54 21.56
C PHE A 396 -2.00 -3.16 22.82
N HIS A 397 -1.61 -1.91 22.91
CA HIS A 397 -0.96 -1.34 24.09
C HIS A 397 -1.73 -0.13 24.61
N LEU A 398 -2.26 -0.25 25.81
CA LEU A 398 -2.93 0.84 26.51
C LEU A 398 -1.94 1.53 27.43
N LEU A 399 -1.78 2.85 27.27
CA LEU A 399 -0.90 3.63 28.14
C LEU A 399 -1.44 3.64 29.59
N PRO A 400 -0.59 3.49 30.61
CA PRO A 400 -1.01 3.50 32.01
C PRO A 400 -1.53 4.87 32.47
N GLY A 401 -0.96 5.97 31.92
CA GLY A 401 -1.37 7.34 32.18
C GLY A 401 -2.41 7.85 31.20
N LYS A 402 -2.80 9.13 31.36
CA LYS A 402 -3.81 9.76 30.50
C LYS A 402 -3.33 9.90 29.05
N GLU A 403 -2.08 10.28 28.86
CA GLU A 403 -1.46 10.62 27.56
C GLU A 403 0.01 10.20 27.57
N ILE A 404 0.66 10.13 26.41
CA ILE A 404 2.06 9.68 26.30
C ILE A 404 3.02 10.58 27.10
N GLU A 405 2.71 11.85 27.21
CA GLU A 405 3.48 12.79 28.01
C GLU A 405 3.60 12.38 29.48
N ASN A 406 2.63 11.63 30.01
CA ASN A 406 2.69 11.09 31.39
C ASN A 406 3.83 10.10 31.61
N LEU A 407 4.32 9.45 30.56
CA LEU A 407 5.44 8.49 30.61
C LEU A 407 6.82 9.16 30.54
N LEU A 408 6.86 10.45 30.19
CA LEU A 408 8.13 11.16 30.04
C LEU A 408 8.78 11.41 31.42
N PRO A 409 10.13 11.38 31.48
CA PRO A 409 10.84 11.63 32.73
C PRO A 409 10.53 13.02 33.30
N ALA A 410 10.25 13.08 34.62
CA ALA A 410 9.84 14.29 35.29
C ALA A 410 10.89 15.44 35.20
N ASN A 411 12.20 15.10 35.17
CA ASN A 411 13.27 16.08 34.96
C ASN A 411 13.20 16.71 33.54
N VAL A 412 12.89 15.93 32.52
CA VAL A 412 12.70 16.42 31.15
C VAL A 412 11.50 17.36 31.09
N LEU A 413 10.38 16.97 31.69
CA LEU A 413 9.17 17.79 31.76
C LEU A 413 9.39 19.09 32.49
N LEU A 414 10.12 19.05 33.61
CA LEU A 414 10.47 20.24 34.40
C LEU A 414 11.26 21.24 33.56
N GLU A 415 12.36 20.81 32.95
CA GLU A 415 13.20 21.69 32.14
C GLU A 415 12.47 22.22 30.91
N SER A 416 11.63 21.41 30.29
CA SER A 416 10.78 21.85 29.18
C SER A 416 9.78 22.91 29.61
N ALA A 417 9.13 22.71 30.77
CA ALA A 417 8.18 23.67 31.33
C ALA A 417 8.86 24.97 31.71
N LYS A 418 10.05 24.94 32.31
CA LYS A 418 10.84 26.15 32.65
C LYS A 418 11.13 26.95 31.38
N LYS A 419 11.69 26.35 30.35
CA LYS A 419 12.01 27.02 29.07
C LYS A 419 10.77 27.61 28.40
N ILE A 420 9.62 26.93 28.48
CA ILE A 420 8.37 27.47 27.95
C ILE A 420 7.84 28.59 28.81
N PHE A 421 7.88 28.47 30.14
CA PHE A 421 7.43 29.50 31.07
C PHE A 421 8.20 30.80 30.89
N GLU A 422 9.52 30.74 30.72
CA GLU A 422 10.37 31.91 30.48
C GLU A 422 9.93 32.73 29.26
N ARG A 423 9.40 32.09 28.23
CA ARG A 423 8.90 32.71 26.99
C ARG A 423 7.47 33.23 27.08
N LYS A 424 6.74 32.96 28.18
CA LYS A 424 5.37 33.47 28.37
C LYS A 424 5.40 34.97 28.66
N THR A 425 4.30 35.66 28.38
CA THR A 425 4.15 37.09 28.64
C THR A 425 4.19 37.43 30.14
N SER A 426 4.62 38.63 30.48
CA SER A 426 4.64 39.08 31.87
C SER A 426 3.27 38.97 32.56
N LYS A 427 2.18 39.26 31.83
CA LYS A 427 0.79 39.09 32.30
C LYS A 427 0.47 37.65 32.66
N THR A 428 0.93 36.68 31.86
CA THR A 428 0.72 35.25 32.15
C THR A 428 1.49 34.80 33.39
N LYS A 429 2.69 35.34 33.61
CA LYS A 429 3.59 34.98 34.72
C LYS A 429 3.31 35.71 36.03
N GLU A 430 2.46 36.73 36.02
CA GLU A 430 2.21 37.59 37.18
C GLU A 430 1.83 36.78 38.44
N GLY A 431 2.59 36.97 39.52
CA GLY A 431 2.37 36.30 40.80
C GLY A 431 2.70 34.81 40.81
N LEU A 432 3.40 34.27 39.79
CA LEU A 432 3.82 32.86 39.70
C LEU A 432 5.33 32.75 39.84
N ASP A 433 5.77 31.74 40.58
CA ASP A 433 7.18 31.40 40.75
C ASP A 433 7.56 30.20 39.87
N ILE A 434 8.58 30.37 39.01
CA ILE A 434 9.09 29.32 38.15
C ILE A 434 9.67 28.13 38.94
N GLU A 435 10.27 28.38 40.09
CA GLU A 435 10.87 27.32 40.92
C GLU A 435 9.81 26.39 41.51
N ALA A 436 8.56 26.84 41.63
CA ALA A 436 7.45 26.00 42.05
C ALA A 436 7.16 24.83 41.09
N LEU A 437 7.57 24.95 39.81
CA LEU A 437 7.46 23.83 38.83
C LEU A 437 8.21 22.60 39.28
N SER A 438 9.23 22.74 40.14
CA SER A 438 9.94 21.58 40.73
C SER A 438 9.01 20.64 41.52
N GLY A 439 7.82 21.07 41.89
CA GLY A 439 6.77 20.23 42.47
C GLY A 439 6.38 19.01 41.61
N ILE A 440 6.58 19.07 40.27
CA ILE A 440 6.27 17.95 39.37
C ILE A 440 7.15 16.71 39.65
N LEU A 441 8.36 16.91 40.19
CA LEU A 441 9.27 15.81 40.54
C LEU A 441 8.72 14.91 41.67
N LYS A 442 7.72 15.35 42.42
CA LYS A 442 7.11 14.64 43.56
C LYS A 442 5.82 13.91 43.18
N VAL A 443 5.38 14.03 41.93
CA VAL A 443 4.11 13.49 41.47
C VAL A 443 4.35 12.16 40.73
N ASN A 444 3.56 11.15 41.05
CA ASN A 444 3.50 9.94 40.19
C ASN A 444 2.71 10.30 38.92
N LEU A 445 3.42 10.57 37.85
CA LEU A 445 2.85 10.97 36.57
C LEU A 445 2.36 9.79 35.75
N ILE A 446 3.04 8.66 35.85
CA ILE A 446 2.86 7.49 34.97
C ILE A 446 1.43 6.95 35.04
N GLU A 447 0.87 6.79 36.24
CA GLU A 447 -0.49 6.26 36.45
C GLU A 447 -1.54 7.38 36.58
N SER A 448 -1.17 8.63 36.32
CA SER A 448 -2.07 9.76 36.50
C SER A 448 -3.20 9.77 35.46
N LYS A 449 -4.42 9.92 35.93
CA LYS A 449 -5.62 10.17 35.10
C LYS A 449 -5.76 11.63 34.68
N GLN A 450 -4.81 12.48 35.04
CA GLN A 450 -4.74 13.88 34.60
C GLN A 450 -3.58 14.07 33.65
N GLY A 451 -3.74 14.97 32.65
CA GLY A 451 -2.68 15.32 31.72
C GLY A 451 -1.56 16.14 32.38
N ILE A 452 -0.43 16.23 31.70
CA ILE A 452 0.76 16.94 32.21
C ILE A 452 0.49 18.43 32.41
N GLY A 453 -0.32 19.06 31.59
CA GLY A 453 -0.73 20.45 31.75
C GLY A 453 -1.34 20.74 33.13
N PHE A 454 -2.22 19.84 33.59
CA PHE A 454 -2.80 19.92 34.93
C PHE A 454 -1.75 19.87 36.02
N HIS A 455 -0.78 18.95 35.94
CA HIS A 455 0.25 18.83 36.99
C HIS A 455 1.19 20.02 37.03
N LEU A 456 1.55 20.57 35.87
CA LEU A 456 2.38 21.79 35.79
C LEU A 456 1.65 23.03 36.39
N ASP A 457 0.38 23.21 36.05
CA ASP A 457 -0.41 24.30 36.60
C ASP A 457 -0.66 24.13 38.11
N ARG A 458 -0.85 22.89 38.58
CA ARG A 458 -0.95 22.59 40.02
C ARG A 458 0.33 22.90 40.77
N ALA A 459 1.49 22.61 40.17
CA ALA A 459 2.79 22.98 40.76
C ALA A 459 2.93 24.49 40.91
N LEU A 460 2.40 25.29 39.98
CA LEU A 460 2.33 26.75 40.05
C LEU A 460 1.26 27.29 41.03
N GLY A 461 0.53 26.42 41.75
CA GLY A 461 -0.55 26.82 42.67
C GLY A 461 -1.89 27.10 41.96
N LEU A 462 -2.02 26.78 40.68
CA LEU A 462 -3.25 26.98 39.91
C LEU A 462 -4.16 25.75 39.98
N LYS A 463 -5.43 25.88 39.54
CA LYS A 463 -6.38 24.75 39.54
C LYS A 463 -6.10 23.68 38.49
N GLY A 464 -5.45 24.05 37.40
CA GLY A 464 -4.98 23.14 36.35
C GLY A 464 -6.03 22.68 35.32
N LYS A 465 -7.33 22.97 35.55
CA LYS A 465 -8.43 22.67 34.61
C LYS A 465 -9.67 23.51 34.88
N GLY A 466 -10.60 23.57 33.93
CA GLY A 466 -11.86 24.33 34.03
C GLY A 466 -11.89 25.55 33.10
N ARG A 467 -13.09 25.88 32.57
CA ARG A 467 -13.25 26.94 31.53
C ARG A 467 -12.87 28.34 31.99
N THR A 468 -13.17 28.71 33.23
CA THR A 468 -12.99 30.07 33.76
C THR A 468 -11.71 30.22 34.58
N GLU A 469 -10.96 29.15 34.75
CA GLU A 469 -9.78 29.17 35.64
C GLU A 469 -8.53 29.67 34.93
N ARG A 470 -7.66 30.34 35.68
CA ARG A 470 -6.34 30.75 35.20
C ARG A 470 -5.48 29.49 34.94
N ARG A 471 -4.91 29.40 33.76
CA ARG A 471 -4.03 28.32 33.34
C ARG A 471 -2.83 28.86 32.58
N VAL A 472 -1.71 28.17 32.65
CA VAL A 472 -0.45 28.51 31.97
C VAL A 472 -0.06 27.43 30.96
N PHE A 473 -0.17 26.17 31.35
CA PHE A 473 0.19 25.01 30.56
C PHE A 473 -1.01 24.20 30.13
N ALA A 474 -2.04 24.10 30.96
CA ALA A 474 -3.21 23.25 30.72
C ALA A 474 -4.24 23.91 29.80
N ASP A 475 -4.95 23.09 29.03
CA ASP A 475 -6.24 23.42 28.43
C ASP A 475 -7.41 23.21 29.42
N GLU A 476 -8.65 23.25 28.94
CA GLU A 476 -9.84 23.04 29.77
C GLU A 476 -9.93 21.63 30.38
N SER A 477 -9.36 20.62 29.70
CA SER A 477 -9.35 19.21 30.08
C SER A 477 -8.16 18.83 31.00
N GLY A 478 -7.19 19.74 31.16
CA GLY A 478 -5.95 19.50 31.89
C GLY A 478 -4.81 18.90 31.05
N THR A 479 -4.98 18.74 29.75
CA THR A 479 -3.88 18.39 28.82
C THR A 479 -3.04 19.63 28.51
N ILE A 480 -1.92 19.47 27.82
CA ILE A 480 -1.10 20.61 27.38
C ILE A 480 -1.84 21.43 26.33
N ASN A 481 -1.93 22.76 26.55
CA ASN A 481 -2.67 23.69 25.70
C ASN A 481 -2.11 23.80 24.26
N ASP A 482 -0.79 23.71 24.09
CA ASP A 482 -0.14 23.69 22.76
C ASP A 482 0.78 22.46 22.69
N LYS A 483 0.16 21.29 22.48
CA LYS A 483 0.86 20.00 22.48
C LYS A 483 2.05 20.00 21.51
N VAL A 484 1.88 20.52 20.31
CA VAL A 484 2.94 20.49 19.28
C VAL A 484 4.15 21.32 19.70
N LYS A 485 3.92 22.52 20.21
CA LYS A 485 5.00 23.41 20.69
C LYS A 485 5.69 22.83 21.91
N PHE A 486 4.91 22.27 22.84
CA PHE A 486 5.45 21.60 24.02
C PHE A 486 6.29 20.39 23.62
N CYS A 487 5.79 19.54 22.71
CA CYS A 487 6.50 18.39 22.19
C CYS A 487 7.85 18.79 21.56
N HIS A 488 7.88 19.82 20.72
CA HIS A 488 9.14 20.28 20.12
C HIS A 488 10.15 20.72 21.18
N GLN A 489 9.70 21.50 22.18
CA GLN A 489 10.58 21.95 23.26
C GLN A 489 11.07 20.78 24.12
N THR A 490 10.19 19.79 24.37
CA THR A 490 10.53 18.62 25.17
C THR A 490 11.55 17.75 24.45
N ILE A 491 11.38 17.51 23.15
CA ILE A 491 12.36 16.77 22.34
C ILE A 491 13.72 17.49 22.31
N GLN A 492 13.71 18.82 22.22
CA GLN A 492 14.95 19.58 22.31
C GLN A 492 15.65 19.36 23.67
N VAL A 493 14.90 19.42 24.78
CA VAL A 493 15.43 19.14 26.12
C VAL A 493 15.92 17.70 26.23
N MET A 494 15.20 16.71 25.70
CA MET A 494 15.64 15.31 25.68
C MET A 494 16.98 15.09 24.97
N ASN A 495 17.33 15.95 24.02
CA ASN A 495 18.62 15.92 23.33
C ASN A 495 19.72 16.69 24.09
N GLU A 496 19.38 17.57 25.02
CA GLU A 496 20.30 18.44 25.74
C GLU A 496 20.70 17.90 27.12
N ILE A 497 19.78 17.22 27.80
CA ILE A 497 20.01 16.70 29.15
C ILE A 497 20.08 15.18 29.18
N ASP A 498 20.71 14.64 30.20
CA ASP A 498 20.68 13.20 30.43
C ASP A 498 19.39 12.77 31.11
N TRP A 499 18.81 11.67 30.62
CA TRP A 499 17.56 11.08 31.13
C TRP A 499 17.54 9.57 30.93
N VAL A 500 16.74 8.90 31.72
CA VAL A 500 16.65 7.44 31.75
C VAL A 500 15.25 7.00 31.37
N LEU A 501 15.14 5.91 30.62
CA LEU A 501 13.87 5.27 30.30
C LEU A 501 13.23 4.67 31.57
N SER A 502 11.94 4.91 31.76
CA SER A 502 11.15 4.18 32.76
C SER A 502 10.93 2.73 32.32
N VAL A 503 10.51 1.89 33.26
CA VAL A 503 10.18 0.48 32.99
C VAL A 503 9.07 0.38 31.94
N GLU A 504 8.07 1.25 32.04
CA GLU A 504 6.93 1.29 31.10
C GLU A 504 7.34 1.70 29.69
N LEU A 505 8.30 2.63 29.55
CA LEU A 505 8.85 3.01 28.25
C LEU A 505 9.70 1.89 27.64
N ILE A 506 10.44 1.17 28.46
CA ILE A 506 11.21 -0.01 28.01
C ILE A 506 10.24 -1.08 27.48
N GLU A 507 9.23 -1.42 28.28
CA GLU A 507 8.21 -2.42 27.91
C GLU A 507 7.47 -2.05 26.60
N LEU A 508 7.11 -0.77 26.45
CA LEU A 508 6.50 -0.27 25.22
C LEU A 508 7.43 -0.44 24.01
N CYS A 509 8.71 -0.09 24.14
CA CYS A 509 9.69 -0.27 23.07
C CYS A 509 9.89 -1.74 22.71
N GLU A 510 9.94 -2.63 23.70
CA GLU A 510 10.07 -4.08 23.50
C GLU A 510 8.90 -4.64 22.70
N LYS A 511 7.67 -4.23 23.02
CA LYS A 511 6.47 -4.63 22.28
C LYS A 511 6.48 -4.11 20.84
N ILE A 512 6.85 -2.83 20.65
CA ILE A 512 6.96 -2.22 19.31
C ILE A 512 7.99 -2.97 18.48
N TYR A 513 9.21 -3.16 18.99
CA TYR A 513 10.26 -3.84 18.23
C TYR A 513 9.98 -5.33 18.01
N SER A 514 9.35 -6.02 18.96
CA SER A 514 8.91 -7.40 18.78
C SER A 514 7.87 -7.50 17.66
N HIS A 515 6.94 -6.54 17.58
CA HIS A 515 5.95 -6.49 16.50
C HIS A 515 6.63 -6.23 15.14
N ILE A 516 7.54 -5.26 15.05
CA ILE A 516 8.28 -4.96 13.82
C ILE A 516 9.08 -6.19 13.38
N ASP A 517 9.82 -6.81 14.29
CA ASP A 517 10.67 -7.98 14.01
C ASP A 517 9.84 -9.17 13.49
N LEU A 518 8.72 -9.48 14.15
CA LEU A 518 7.82 -10.55 13.73
C LEU A 518 7.28 -10.37 12.30
N LYS A 519 7.08 -9.12 11.87
CA LYS A 519 6.52 -8.80 10.56
C LYS A 519 7.57 -8.66 9.46
N ASN A 520 8.84 -8.65 9.83
CA ASN A 520 9.97 -8.53 8.90
C ASN A 520 10.81 -9.83 8.81
N GLN A 521 10.37 -10.91 9.47
CA GLN A 521 10.90 -12.27 9.29
C GLN A 521 10.24 -12.94 8.08
#